data_af1ef88a1c9ee372a439c2908835d8e7
#
_entry.id   af1ef88a1c9ee372a439c2908835d8e7
#
_cell.length_a   1.000
_cell.length_b   1.000
_cell.length_c   1.000
_cell.angle_alpha   90.00
_cell.angle_beta   90.00
_cell.angle_gamma   90.00
#
_symmetry.space_group_name_H-M   'P 1'
#
loop_
_entity.id
_entity.type
_entity.pdbx_description
1 polymer ?
#
loop_
_entity_poly.entity_id
_entity_poly.type
_entity_poly.pdbx_seq_one_letter_code
_entity_poly.pdbx_strand_id
1 'polypeptide(L)'
;MKKVSNKVAAMIVAAAVGATSLPFAVLNVQAAETNPTAAAAVNQVIDQDIRAAVNELLRLGVLHGYEDQSIRENNPINRAELAKMVALTFGLHGKAEKPATLADVDPNAWYSAYASEIVGMGIMEADNGKFNPQAPVTDAELVQVVAKALKRDVKSVNYWMDKYYTATQSATRGEAAYLLGAAHKAIPSENAKITSIKSLNAITLIVTFDAPLTSANELFDKAKADFAFNEGLTLTNMPRLKTGSTATYIVPTSVQKAGTTYSLTYRGEQAVTFAGNATKLDMTASSQVTNDTFELEALKANGVVDYGYIISAYSGGRGANAFVTDDNNSADGKTYQVISSMQARQVTITPESGQPIVAKYVPFTQSTDGKQEPKFRLPEGQTLTPGVTYTVTSDWANIANPKFTAKEIAPLQLAGAEVAGDASINVSLTQDPGDELFSGRSVELTGPNGEKLIATYKYSSRKSAVGVFDIQQNGKLAAGTTYKVAPVGAWAIPSQVTLTVK
;
A
#
# COMPACT_ATOMS: atom_id res chain seq x y z
N MET A 1 -31.42 22.94 18.51
CA MET A 1 -31.64 24.40 18.51
C MET A 1 -30.35 25.14 18.38
N LYS A 2 -30.32 26.16 17.52
CA LYS A 2 -29.25 27.13 17.18
C LYS A 2 -28.15 26.67 16.22
N LYS A 3 -28.38 27.04 14.96
CA LYS A 3 -27.39 27.24 13.90
C LYS A 3 -26.41 28.34 14.29
N VAL A 4 -25.10 28.11 14.07
CA VAL A 4 -24.12 29.21 14.05
C VAL A 4 -23.48 29.23 12.66
N SER A 5 -23.72 30.34 11.99
CA SER A 5 -23.15 30.71 10.69
C SER A 5 -21.84 31.43 10.95
N ASN A 6 -20.73 30.91 10.38
CA ASN A 6 -19.46 31.63 10.39
C ASN A 6 -19.26 32.36 9.06
N LYS A 7 -19.39 33.68 9.14
CA LYS A 7 -18.92 34.61 8.12
C LYS A 7 -17.42 34.87 8.32
N VAL A 8 -16.63 34.60 7.32
CA VAL A 8 -15.22 35.02 7.28
C VAL A 8 -15.18 36.48 6.84
N ALA A 9 -14.66 37.34 7.72
CA ALA A 9 -14.40 38.75 7.43
C ALA A 9 -12.97 38.93 6.93
N ALA A 10 -12.78 39.47 5.74
CA ALA A 10 -11.49 39.88 5.23
C ALA A 10 -11.07 41.21 5.87
N MET A 11 -9.89 41.25 6.49
CA MET A 11 -9.28 42.46 7.01
C MET A 11 -8.49 43.17 5.91
N ILE A 12 -8.91 44.39 5.60
CA ILE A 12 -8.14 45.31 4.76
C ILE A 12 -7.34 46.24 5.71
N VAL A 13 -6.02 46.23 5.56
CA VAL A 13 -5.16 47.19 6.21
C VAL A 13 -4.99 48.41 5.30
N ALA A 14 -5.51 49.55 5.70
CA ALA A 14 -5.27 50.80 5.02
C ALA A 14 -4.15 51.59 5.75
N ALA A 15 -3.06 51.88 5.06
CA ALA A 15 -2.07 52.86 5.50
C ALA A 15 -2.32 54.19 4.79
N ALA A 16 -2.56 55.24 5.57
CA ALA A 16 -2.76 56.59 5.08
C ALA A 16 -1.44 57.40 5.20
N VAL A 17 -1.03 58.04 4.10
CA VAL A 17 -0.16 59.22 4.17
C VAL A 17 -0.45 60.13 2.99
N GLY A 18 -0.78 61.40 3.27
CA GLY A 18 -0.36 62.58 2.50
C GLY A 18 -1.26 63.06 1.39
N ALA A 19 -1.95 64.16 1.63
CA ALA A 19 -2.75 64.94 0.73
C ALA A 19 -1.88 65.78 -0.22
N THR A 20 -2.15 65.72 -1.54
CA THR A 20 -2.05 66.85 -2.48
C THR A 20 -3.17 66.78 -3.52
N SER A 21 -3.86 67.89 -3.65
CA SER A 21 -5.03 68.12 -4.54
C SER A 21 -4.67 68.13 -6.02
N LEU A 22 -5.34 67.32 -6.82
CA LEU A 22 -5.52 67.57 -8.28
C LEU A 22 -6.88 66.92 -8.75
N PRO A 23 -7.45 67.29 -9.91
CA PRO A 23 -8.87 67.33 -10.15
C PRO A 23 -9.52 65.98 -10.50
N PHE A 24 -10.83 65.92 -10.18
CA PHE A 24 -11.71 64.80 -10.51
C PHE A 24 -11.73 64.44 -11.99
N ALA A 25 -11.14 63.32 -12.34
CA ALA A 25 -11.48 62.61 -13.57
C ALA A 25 -12.50 61.52 -13.21
N VAL A 26 -13.67 61.57 -13.85
CA VAL A 26 -14.72 60.55 -13.73
C VAL A 26 -14.14 59.25 -14.32
N LEU A 27 -13.72 58.32 -13.48
CA LEU A 27 -13.39 56.98 -13.90
C LEU A 27 -14.70 56.22 -14.06
N ASN A 28 -15.09 55.94 -15.27
CA ASN A 28 -16.04 54.91 -15.61
C ASN A 28 -15.52 53.60 -15.07
N VAL A 29 -16.16 53.04 -14.02
CA VAL A 29 -15.93 51.66 -13.62
C VAL A 29 -16.60 50.77 -14.66
N GLN A 30 -15.80 50.39 -15.66
CA GLN A 30 -16.15 49.25 -16.49
C GLN A 30 -16.10 48.01 -15.59
N ALA A 31 -17.21 47.31 -15.49
CA ALA A 31 -17.27 45.99 -14.88
C ALA A 31 -16.18 45.14 -15.48
N ALA A 32 -15.32 44.56 -14.64
CA ALA A 32 -14.32 43.61 -15.05
C ALA A 32 -15.05 42.45 -15.75
N GLU A 33 -14.93 42.38 -17.06
CA GLU A 33 -15.31 41.20 -17.81
C GLU A 33 -14.50 40.04 -17.27
N THR A 34 -15.21 39.10 -16.64
CA THR A 34 -14.66 37.81 -16.27
C THR A 34 -14.13 37.16 -17.54
N ASN A 35 -12.82 37.01 -17.61
CA ASN A 35 -12.10 36.55 -18.77
C ASN A 35 -12.57 35.09 -19.09
N PRO A 36 -13.34 34.86 -20.17
CA PRO A 36 -13.86 33.53 -20.50
C PRO A 36 -12.77 32.57 -21.01
N THR A 37 -11.54 33.06 -21.17
CA THR A 37 -10.45 32.28 -21.75
C THR A 37 -9.88 31.21 -20.85
N ALA A 38 -9.92 31.35 -19.51
CA ALA A 38 -9.39 30.33 -18.61
C ALA A 38 -10.31 29.10 -18.51
N ALA A 39 -11.64 29.32 -18.41
CA ALA A 39 -12.61 28.22 -18.38
C ALA A 39 -12.70 27.51 -19.75
N ALA A 40 -12.60 28.26 -20.86
CA ALA A 40 -12.58 27.68 -22.20
C ALA A 40 -11.26 26.90 -22.48
N ALA A 41 -10.11 27.36 -21.94
CA ALA A 41 -8.84 26.64 -22.05
C ALA A 41 -8.84 25.34 -21.23
N VAL A 42 -9.45 25.33 -20.04
CA VAL A 42 -9.62 24.12 -19.21
C VAL A 42 -10.51 23.12 -19.93
N ASN A 43 -11.65 23.54 -20.47
CA ASN A 43 -12.54 22.67 -21.24
C ASN A 43 -11.90 22.13 -22.52
N GLN A 44 -11.03 22.91 -23.21
CA GLN A 44 -10.31 22.43 -24.37
C GLN A 44 -9.25 21.36 -24.00
N VAL A 45 -8.56 21.49 -22.87
CA VAL A 45 -7.59 20.50 -22.39
C VAL A 45 -8.30 19.20 -22.01
N ILE A 46 -9.43 19.29 -21.31
CA ILE A 46 -10.27 18.16 -20.94
C ILE A 46 -10.79 17.44 -22.20
N ASP A 47 -11.31 18.17 -23.17
CA ASP A 47 -11.74 17.61 -24.45
C ASP A 47 -10.61 16.94 -25.21
N GLN A 48 -9.35 17.40 -25.10
CA GLN A 48 -8.20 16.78 -25.73
C GLN A 48 -7.83 15.44 -25.10
N ASP A 49 -7.89 15.30 -23.77
CA ASP A 49 -7.61 14.06 -23.08
C ASP A 49 -8.65 12.98 -23.43
N ILE A 50 -9.93 13.34 -23.42
CA ILE A 50 -11.02 12.45 -23.86
C ILE A 50 -10.83 12.07 -25.33
N ARG A 51 -10.54 13.00 -26.19
CA ARG A 51 -10.33 12.77 -27.63
C ARG A 51 -9.14 11.85 -27.91
N ALA A 52 -8.05 12.03 -27.16
CA ALA A 52 -6.89 11.11 -27.23
C ALA A 52 -7.26 9.70 -26.82
N ALA A 53 -8.02 9.53 -25.74
CA ALA A 53 -8.48 8.23 -25.28
C ALA A 53 -9.47 7.56 -26.26
N VAL A 54 -10.41 8.33 -26.80
CA VAL A 54 -11.34 7.88 -27.83
C VAL A 54 -10.58 7.36 -29.06
N ASN A 55 -9.60 8.13 -29.56
CA ASN A 55 -8.79 7.73 -30.73
C ASN A 55 -8.00 6.44 -30.44
N GLU A 56 -7.45 6.29 -29.24
CA GLU A 56 -6.72 5.08 -28.85
C GLU A 56 -7.65 3.86 -28.78
N LEU A 57 -8.83 3.98 -28.19
CA LEU A 57 -9.79 2.88 -28.13
C LEU A 57 -10.39 2.52 -29.50
N LEU A 58 -10.51 3.49 -30.42
CA LEU A 58 -10.83 3.24 -31.83
C LEU A 58 -9.73 2.41 -32.50
N ARG A 59 -8.47 2.82 -32.32
CA ARG A 59 -7.30 2.10 -32.86
C ARG A 59 -7.20 0.66 -32.33
N LEU A 60 -7.56 0.45 -31.06
CA LEU A 60 -7.58 -0.86 -30.41
C LEU A 60 -8.82 -1.71 -30.79
N GLY A 61 -9.78 -1.16 -31.54
CA GLY A 61 -11.03 -1.85 -31.88
C GLY A 61 -11.97 -2.05 -30.70
N VAL A 62 -11.76 -1.34 -29.60
CA VAL A 62 -12.63 -1.37 -28.41
C VAL A 62 -13.86 -0.49 -28.60
N LEU A 63 -13.66 0.71 -29.11
CA LEU A 63 -14.72 1.65 -29.42
C LEU A 63 -15.03 1.62 -30.91
N HIS A 64 -16.30 1.72 -31.25
CA HIS A 64 -16.76 1.84 -32.64
C HIS A 64 -17.73 3.02 -32.76
N GLY A 65 -17.71 3.67 -33.92
CA GLY A 65 -18.68 4.69 -34.27
C GLY A 65 -20.07 4.08 -34.52
N TYR A 66 -21.08 4.93 -34.52
CA TYR A 66 -22.43 4.59 -34.95
C TYR A 66 -22.47 4.47 -36.50
N GLU A 67 -23.62 4.10 -37.05
CA GLU A 67 -23.81 3.95 -38.52
C GLU A 67 -23.49 5.23 -39.29
N ASP A 68 -23.69 6.39 -38.66
CA ASP A 68 -23.36 7.72 -39.19
C ASP A 68 -21.88 8.10 -39.00
N GLN A 69 -21.03 7.15 -38.51
CA GLN A 69 -19.61 7.32 -38.17
C GLN A 69 -19.34 8.28 -37.00
N SER A 70 -20.37 8.83 -36.35
CA SER A 70 -20.19 9.65 -35.15
C SER A 70 -19.81 8.81 -33.95
N ILE A 71 -19.03 9.38 -33.01
CA ILE A 71 -18.64 8.71 -31.77
C ILE A 71 -19.61 9.05 -30.64
N ARG A 72 -20.20 10.25 -30.71
CA ARG A 72 -21.16 10.76 -29.71
C ARG A 72 -20.55 10.77 -28.29
N GLU A 73 -19.31 11.23 -28.15
CA GLU A 73 -18.54 11.21 -26.91
C GLU A 73 -19.23 11.90 -25.73
N ASN A 74 -20.08 12.90 -26.00
CA ASN A 74 -20.83 13.63 -24.96
C ASN A 74 -22.16 12.96 -24.56
N ASN A 75 -22.57 11.90 -25.26
CA ASN A 75 -23.80 11.21 -24.91
C ASN A 75 -23.58 10.25 -23.72
N PRO A 76 -24.58 10.09 -22.84
CA PRO A 76 -24.51 9.06 -21.79
C PRO A 76 -24.24 7.69 -22.38
N ILE A 77 -23.34 6.93 -21.76
CA ILE A 77 -23.09 5.52 -22.12
C ILE A 77 -24.15 4.65 -21.45
N ASN A 78 -24.68 3.65 -22.19
CA ASN A 78 -25.56 2.67 -21.61
C ASN A 78 -24.81 1.37 -21.20
N ARG A 79 -25.48 0.52 -20.44
CA ARG A 79 -24.91 -0.68 -19.88
C ARG A 79 -24.46 -1.70 -20.95
N ALA A 80 -25.20 -1.81 -22.06
CA ALA A 80 -24.85 -2.68 -23.19
C ALA A 80 -23.54 -2.23 -23.86
N GLU A 81 -23.40 -0.94 -24.10
CA GLU A 81 -22.19 -0.35 -24.66
C GLU A 81 -20.98 -0.53 -23.73
N LEU A 82 -21.17 -0.28 -22.42
CA LEU A 82 -20.12 -0.47 -21.44
C LEU A 82 -19.66 -1.92 -21.35
N ALA A 83 -20.59 -2.88 -21.32
CA ALA A 83 -20.24 -4.31 -21.28
C ALA A 83 -19.35 -4.72 -22.46
N LYS A 84 -19.67 -4.27 -23.68
CA LYS A 84 -18.82 -4.51 -24.85
C LYS A 84 -17.45 -3.85 -24.71
N MET A 85 -17.39 -2.57 -24.35
CA MET A 85 -16.13 -1.86 -24.23
C MET A 85 -15.23 -2.50 -23.17
N VAL A 86 -15.77 -2.88 -22.01
CA VAL A 86 -15.03 -3.58 -20.95
C VAL A 86 -14.54 -4.96 -21.43
N ALA A 87 -15.40 -5.77 -22.03
CA ALA A 87 -15.03 -7.08 -22.55
C ALA A 87 -13.87 -7.00 -23.55
N LEU A 88 -13.90 -6.03 -24.43
CA LEU A 88 -12.86 -5.83 -25.46
C LEU A 88 -11.58 -5.22 -24.86
N THR A 89 -11.68 -4.21 -23.98
CA THR A 89 -10.51 -3.58 -23.34
C THR A 89 -9.64 -4.58 -22.60
N PHE A 90 -10.28 -5.50 -21.85
CA PHE A 90 -9.56 -6.47 -21.02
C PHE A 90 -9.44 -7.86 -21.68
N GLY A 91 -9.87 -7.99 -22.95
CA GLY A 91 -9.81 -9.26 -23.68
C GLY A 91 -10.59 -10.37 -22.98
N LEU A 92 -11.76 -10.07 -22.42
CA LEU A 92 -12.58 -11.01 -21.64
C LEU A 92 -13.60 -11.77 -22.48
N HIS A 93 -13.84 -11.34 -23.71
CA HIS A 93 -14.81 -11.99 -24.59
C HIS A 93 -14.43 -13.45 -24.88
N GLY A 94 -15.39 -14.34 -24.73
CA GLY A 94 -15.19 -15.78 -24.86
C GLY A 94 -14.48 -16.45 -23.67
N LYS A 95 -14.27 -15.74 -22.54
CA LYS A 95 -13.52 -16.27 -21.38
C LYS A 95 -14.39 -16.58 -20.14
N ALA A 96 -15.69 -16.31 -20.19
CA ALA A 96 -16.57 -16.65 -19.09
C ALA A 96 -16.79 -18.18 -19.03
N GLU A 97 -16.40 -18.80 -17.92
CA GLU A 97 -16.66 -20.23 -17.68
C GLU A 97 -18.17 -20.52 -17.62
N LYS A 98 -18.93 -19.61 -17.07
CA LYS A 98 -20.39 -19.70 -16.92
C LYS A 98 -21.04 -18.35 -17.22
N PRO A 99 -21.38 -18.06 -18.49
CA PRO A 99 -22.14 -16.87 -18.85
C PRO A 99 -23.49 -16.81 -18.11
N ALA A 100 -23.92 -15.60 -17.74
CA ALA A 100 -25.19 -15.42 -17.05
C ALA A 100 -26.37 -15.55 -18.01
N THR A 101 -27.49 -16.09 -17.52
CA THR A 101 -28.78 -16.01 -18.21
C THR A 101 -29.50 -14.73 -17.79
N LEU A 102 -29.84 -13.86 -18.75
CA LEU A 102 -30.42 -12.54 -18.52
C LEU A 102 -31.81 -12.49 -19.14
N ALA A 103 -32.80 -12.19 -18.30
CA ALA A 103 -34.23 -12.31 -18.69
C ALA A 103 -34.68 -11.23 -19.68
N ASP A 104 -33.98 -10.10 -19.74
CA ASP A 104 -34.31 -8.92 -20.56
C ASP A 104 -33.34 -8.69 -21.72
N VAL A 105 -32.50 -9.69 -22.03
CA VAL A 105 -31.52 -9.64 -23.12
C VAL A 105 -31.96 -10.58 -24.23
N ASP A 106 -32.28 -10.02 -25.40
CA ASP A 106 -32.51 -10.83 -26.61
C ASP A 106 -31.22 -11.57 -26.99
N PRO A 107 -31.26 -12.92 -27.13
CA PRO A 107 -30.08 -13.70 -27.53
C PRO A 107 -29.44 -13.27 -28.85
N ASN A 108 -30.20 -12.65 -29.75
CA ASN A 108 -29.71 -12.13 -31.03
C ASN A 108 -29.23 -10.70 -30.99
N ALA A 109 -29.35 -10.01 -29.83
CA ALA A 109 -28.86 -8.65 -29.70
C ALA A 109 -27.30 -8.62 -29.77
N TRP A 110 -26.75 -7.60 -30.43
CA TRP A 110 -25.30 -7.44 -30.62
C TRP A 110 -24.48 -7.44 -29.31
N TYR A 111 -25.13 -7.09 -28.19
CA TYR A 111 -24.51 -7.03 -26.86
C TYR A 111 -24.73 -8.29 -26.02
N SER A 112 -25.53 -9.24 -26.49
CA SER A 112 -26.00 -10.39 -25.69
C SER A 112 -24.83 -11.20 -25.10
N ALA A 113 -23.85 -11.58 -25.94
CA ALA A 113 -22.70 -12.33 -25.50
C ALA A 113 -21.87 -11.53 -24.46
N TYR A 114 -21.58 -10.26 -24.74
CA TYR A 114 -20.81 -9.41 -23.83
C TYR A 114 -21.51 -9.24 -22.47
N ALA A 115 -22.81 -8.95 -22.46
CA ALA A 115 -23.59 -8.78 -21.24
C ALA A 115 -23.58 -10.07 -20.39
N SER A 116 -23.88 -11.21 -21.01
CA SER A 116 -23.90 -12.51 -20.33
C SER A 116 -22.54 -12.89 -19.74
N GLU A 117 -21.45 -12.64 -20.45
CA GLU A 117 -20.08 -12.93 -20.00
C GLU A 117 -19.65 -12.01 -18.84
N ILE A 118 -19.81 -10.71 -18.99
CA ILE A 118 -19.40 -9.72 -17.99
C ILE A 118 -20.19 -9.87 -16.68
N VAL A 119 -21.49 -10.23 -16.77
CA VAL A 119 -22.31 -10.54 -15.57
C VAL A 119 -21.89 -11.90 -15.00
N GLY A 120 -21.67 -12.91 -15.84
CA GLY A 120 -21.21 -14.24 -15.40
C GLY A 120 -19.86 -14.20 -14.68
N MET A 121 -18.98 -13.24 -15.02
CA MET A 121 -17.70 -12.98 -14.33
C MET A 121 -17.86 -12.12 -13.07
N GLY A 122 -19.06 -11.62 -12.74
CA GLY A 122 -19.30 -10.74 -11.60
C GLY A 122 -18.76 -9.31 -11.75
N ILE A 123 -18.40 -8.90 -12.97
CA ILE A 123 -17.87 -7.57 -13.27
C ILE A 123 -18.98 -6.53 -13.30
N MET A 124 -20.10 -6.83 -13.95
CA MET A 124 -21.34 -6.06 -13.84
C MET A 124 -22.41 -6.88 -13.12
N GLU A 125 -23.36 -6.21 -12.50
CA GLU A 125 -24.44 -6.88 -11.77
C GLU A 125 -25.73 -6.88 -12.59
N ALA A 126 -26.55 -7.92 -12.41
CA ALA A 126 -27.90 -8.00 -12.90
C ALA A 126 -28.89 -7.88 -11.72
N ASP A 127 -29.89 -7.03 -11.84
CA ASP A 127 -30.93 -6.88 -10.82
C ASP A 127 -32.07 -7.88 -11.09
N ASN A 128 -32.30 -8.81 -10.16
CA ASN A 128 -33.32 -9.86 -10.29
C ASN A 128 -33.28 -10.60 -11.65
N GLY A 129 -32.05 -10.87 -12.15
CA GLY A 129 -31.83 -11.53 -13.42
C GLY A 129 -32.02 -10.64 -14.66
N LYS A 130 -32.18 -9.32 -14.47
CA LYS A 130 -32.29 -8.33 -15.56
C LYS A 130 -31.01 -7.51 -15.66
N PHE A 131 -30.53 -7.34 -16.86
CA PHE A 131 -29.34 -6.57 -17.17
C PHE A 131 -29.61 -5.08 -17.34
N ASN A 132 -30.82 -4.72 -17.79
CA ASN A 132 -31.22 -3.35 -18.14
C ASN A 132 -30.30 -2.70 -19.17
N PRO A 133 -30.16 -3.26 -20.39
CA PRO A 133 -29.12 -2.91 -21.36
C PRO A 133 -29.12 -1.44 -21.79
N GLN A 134 -30.28 -0.78 -21.81
CA GLN A 134 -30.43 0.63 -22.20
C GLN A 134 -30.30 1.62 -21.04
N ALA A 135 -30.16 1.14 -19.80
CA ALA A 135 -30.01 2.03 -18.66
C ALA A 135 -28.68 2.81 -18.75
N PRO A 136 -28.69 4.11 -18.43
CA PRO A 136 -27.45 4.89 -18.37
C PRO A 136 -26.59 4.39 -17.22
N VAL A 137 -25.27 4.42 -17.41
CA VAL A 137 -24.27 4.06 -16.39
C VAL A 137 -23.89 5.32 -15.61
N THR A 138 -23.82 5.24 -14.28
CA THR A 138 -23.26 6.33 -13.47
C THR A 138 -21.73 6.25 -13.41
N ASP A 139 -21.05 7.38 -13.08
CA ASP A 139 -19.61 7.39 -12.87
C ASP A 139 -19.17 6.39 -11.78
N ALA A 140 -19.97 6.27 -10.73
CA ALA A 140 -19.72 5.31 -9.66
C ALA A 140 -19.79 3.85 -10.16
N GLU A 141 -20.77 3.52 -10.99
CA GLU A 141 -20.89 2.19 -11.59
C GLU A 141 -19.72 1.94 -12.57
N LEU A 142 -19.37 2.91 -13.41
CA LEU A 142 -18.24 2.81 -14.34
C LEU A 142 -16.93 2.50 -13.60
N VAL A 143 -16.62 3.24 -12.53
CA VAL A 143 -15.44 3.01 -11.70
C VAL A 143 -15.45 1.62 -11.07
N GLN A 144 -16.57 1.18 -10.52
CA GLN A 144 -16.72 -0.17 -9.93
C GLN A 144 -16.50 -1.28 -10.96
N VAL A 145 -17.08 -1.14 -12.15
CA VAL A 145 -16.95 -2.12 -13.23
C VAL A 145 -15.49 -2.25 -13.66
N VAL A 146 -14.80 -1.14 -13.87
CA VAL A 146 -13.37 -1.13 -14.24
C VAL A 146 -12.50 -1.71 -13.12
N ALA A 147 -12.77 -1.36 -11.86
CA ALA A 147 -12.05 -1.91 -10.71
C ALA A 147 -12.19 -3.43 -10.60
N LYS A 148 -13.42 -3.96 -10.79
CA LYS A 148 -13.68 -5.40 -10.80
C LYS A 148 -12.97 -6.10 -11.97
N ALA A 149 -13.02 -5.54 -13.18
CA ALA A 149 -12.38 -6.09 -14.36
C ALA A 149 -10.85 -6.21 -14.22
N LEU A 150 -10.22 -5.19 -13.63
CA LEU A 150 -8.77 -5.17 -13.35
C LEU A 150 -8.36 -5.89 -12.06
N LYS A 151 -9.32 -6.26 -11.22
CA LYS A 151 -9.06 -6.70 -9.83
C LYS A 151 -8.23 -5.66 -9.06
N ARG A 152 -8.55 -4.40 -9.28
CA ARG A 152 -7.89 -3.23 -8.70
C ARG A 152 -8.73 -2.60 -7.60
N ASP A 153 -8.09 -1.88 -6.68
CA ASP A 153 -8.83 -1.11 -5.67
C ASP A 153 -9.58 0.06 -6.33
N VAL A 154 -10.79 0.29 -5.83
CA VAL A 154 -11.72 1.30 -6.37
C VAL A 154 -11.15 2.73 -6.26
N LYS A 155 -10.35 3.01 -5.22
CA LYS A 155 -9.78 4.35 -5.01
C LYS A 155 -8.75 4.70 -6.07
N SER A 156 -7.90 3.73 -6.49
CA SER A 156 -7.00 3.94 -7.61
C SER A 156 -7.73 4.22 -8.91
N VAL A 157 -8.78 3.45 -9.19
CA VAL A 157 -9.56 3.63 -10.43
C VAL A 157 -10.33 4.95 -10.40
N ASN A 158 -10.90 5.32 -9.26
CA ASN A 158 -11.55 6.62 -9.07
C ASN A 158 -10.57 7.78 -9.27
N TYR A 159 -9.34 7.65 -8.75
CA TYR A 159 -8.28 8.64 -8.93
C TYR A 159 -7.93 8.88 -10.41
N TRP A 160 -7.97 7.83 -11.26
CA TRP A 160 -7.74 8.00 -12.70
C TRP A 160 -8.84 8.81 -13.38
N MET A 161 -10.05 8.82 -12.80
CA MET A 161 -11.20 9.55 -13.32
C MET A 161 -11.47 10.89 -12.62
N ASP A 162 -10.66 11.27 -11.63
CA ASP A 162 -10.91 12.36 -10.67
C ASP A 162 -11.35 13.70 -11.32
N LYS A 163 -10.79 14.04 -12.48
CA LYS A 163 -11.16 15.26 -13.24
C LYS A 163 -12.61 15.31 -13.71
N TYR A 164 -13.26 14.14 -13.88
CA TYR A 164 -14.59 14.00 -14.48
C TYR A 164 -15.59 13.39 -13.50
N TYR A 165 -15.11 12.86 -12.39
CA TYR A 165 -15.92 12.05 -11.49
C TYR A 165 -16.98 12.86 -10.74
N THR A 166 -18.26 12.47 -10.94
CA THR A 166 -19.39 12.90 -10.11
C THR A 166 -20.27 11.69 -9.84
N ALA A 167 -20.24 11.15 -8.64
CA ALA A 167 -20.78 9.82 -8.29
C ALA A 167 -22.20 9.52 -8.81
N THR A 168 -23.07 10.53 -8.89
CA THR A 168 -24.47 10.41 -9.30
C THR A 168 -24.75 10.84 -10.74
N GLN A 169 -23.75 11.38 -11.43
CA GLN A 169 -23.90 11.79 -12.83
C GLN A 169 -23.84 10.55 -13.74
N SER A 170 -24.55 10.60 -14.85
CA SER A 170 -24.41 9.61 -15.91
C SER A 170 -23.11 9.82 -16.65
N ALA A 171 -22.26 8.82 -16.67
CA ALA A 171 -21.02 8.83 -17.42
C ALA A 171 -21.28 8.96 -18.92
N THR A 172 -20.48 9.77 -19.59
CA THR A 172 -20.51 9.89 -21.05
C THR A 172 -19.69 8.78 -21.71
N ARG A 173 -19.88 8.55 -23.00
CA ARG A 173 -19.04 7.62 -23.79
C ARG A 173 -17.58 8.07 -23.82
N GLY A 174 -17.33 9.38 -23.82
CA GLY A 174 -16.00 9.97 -23.76
C GLY A 174 -15.30 9.72 -22.43
N GLU A 175 -16.00 9.90 -21.32
CA GLU A 175 -15.49 9.61 -19.97
C GLU A 175 -15.24 8.11 -19.78
N ALA A 176 -16.13 7.26 -20.27
CA ALA A 176 -15.90 5.81 -20.28
C ALA A 176 -14.66 5.43 -21.12
N ALA A 177 -14.46 6.05 -22.28
CA ALA A 177 -13.27 5.86 -23.09
C ALA A 177 -12.01 6.35 -22.36
N TYR A 178 -12.08 7.48 -21.70
CA TYR A 178 -10.96 8.03 -20.92
C TYR A 178 -10.53 7.06 -19.80
N LEU A 179 -11.47 6.58 -18.98
CA LEU A 179 -11.16 5.65 -17.91
C LEU A 179 -10.67 4.31 -18.44
N LEU A 180 -11.29 3.76 -19.48
CA LEU A 180 -10.86 2.50 -20.09
C LEU A 180 -9.49 2.62 -20.77
N GLY A 181 -9.15 3.77 -21.32
CA GLY A 181 -7.81 4.05 -21.86
C GLY A 181 -6.73 4.03 -20.76
N ALA A 182 -7.01 4.63 -19.60
CA ALA A 182 -6.14 4.53 -18.43
C ALA A 182 -6.04 3.08 -17.90
N ALA A 183 -7.18 2.40 -17.82
CA ALA A 183 -7.29 1.02 -17.37
C ALA A 183 -6.56 0.03 -18.30
N HIS A 184 -6.55 0.26 -19.60
CA HIS A 184 -5.79 -0.55 -20.55
C HIS A 184 -4.28 -0.52 -20.25
N LYS A 185 -3.74 0.65 -19.88
CA LYS A 185 -2.34 0.82 -19.46
C LYS A 185 -2.04 0.16 -18.09
N ALA A 186 -3.07 -0.20 -17.34
CA ALA A 186 -2.97 -0.85 -16.05
C ALA A 186 -3.14 -2.39 -16.12
N ILE A 187 -3.20 -2.96 -17.31
CA ILE A 187 -3.23 -4.42 -17.52
C ILE A 187 -1.82 -4.97 -17.26
N PRO A 188 -1.65 -5.94 -16.33
CA PRO A 188 -0.34 -6.52 -16.05
C PRO A 188 0.30 -7.20 -17.27
N SER A 189 1.61 -7.05 -17.39
CA SER A 189 2.40 -7.62 -18.49
C SER A 189 3.61 -8.41 -17.99
N GLU A 190 3.83 -9.59 -18.57
CA GLU A 190 5.07 -10.33 -18.36
C GLU A 190 6.29 -9.64 -19.02
N ASN A 191 6.04 -8.74 -19.97
CA ASN A 191 7.08 -8.04 -20.72
C ASN A 191 7.20 -6.57 -20.34
N ALA A 192 6.77 -6.21 -19.13
CA ALA A 192 6.87 -4.84 -18.62
C ALA A 192 8.32 -4.34 -18.61
N LYS A 193 8.53 -3.11 -19.07
CA LYS A 193 9.86 -2.47 -19.18
C LYS A 193 9.92 -1.21 -18.34
N ILE A 194 11.08 -0.97 -17.73
CA ILE A 194 11.31 0.26 -16.95
C ILE A 194 11.31 1.47 -17.90
N THR A 195 10.51 2.46 -17.58
CA THR A 195 10.46 3.75 -18.28
C THR A 195 11.16 4.86 -17.51
N SER A 196 11.14 4.80 -16.16
CA SER A 196 11.86 5.77 -15.33
C SER A 196 12.19 5.21 -13.95
N ILE A 197 13.25 5.77 -13.34
CA ILE A 197 13.64 5.51 -11.96
C ILE A 197 13.91 6.85 -11.27
N LYS A 198 13.36 7.02 -10.07
CA LYS A 198 13.64 8.14 -9.17
C LYS A 198 14.01 7.61 -7.80
N SER A 199 15.16 8.03 -7.27
CA SER A 199 15.49 7.76 -5.88
C SER A 199 14.76 8.74 -4.96
N LEU A 200 13.87 8.22 -4.11
CA LEU A 200 13.02 9.04 -3.26
C LEU A 200 13.69 9.41 -1.93
N ASN A 201 14.33 8.44 -1.30
CA ASN A 201 15.08 8.58 -0.06
C ASN A 201 16.13 7.46 0.05
N ALA A 202 16.85 7.39 1.17
CA ALA A 202 17.95 6.45 1.36
C ALA A 202 17.60 4.96 1.18
N ILE A 203 16.33 4.59 1.23
CA ILE A 203 15.86 3.19 1.21
C ILE A 203 14.74 2.90 0.20
N THR A 204 14.40 3.89 -0.64
CA THR A 204 13.21 3.80 -1.50
C THR A 204 13.49 4.32 -2.90
N LEU A 205 13.18 3.50 -3.90
CA LEU A 205 13.09 3.93 -5.28
C LEU A 205 11.63 4.00 -5.72
N ILE A 206 11.34 4.93 -6.61
CA ILE A 206 10.13 5.00 -7.43
C ILE A 206 10.52 4.49 -8.80
N VAL A 207 9.96 3.37 -9.23
CA VAL A 207 10.23 2.74 -10.53
C VAL A 207 8.94 2.69 -11.33
N THR A 208 8.91 3.33 -12.49
CA THR A 208 7.77 3.29 -13.40
C THR A 208 8.06 2.36 -14.56
N PHE A 209 7.08 1.51 -14.87
CA PHE A 209 7.08 0.61 -16.02
C PHE A 209 6.08 1.10 -17.07
N ASP A 210 6.17 0.56 -18.29
CA ASP A 210 5.20 0.80 -19.37
C ASP A 210 3.87 0.05 -19.16
N ALA A 211 3.89 -1.02 -18.33
CA ALA A 211 2.72 -1.77 -17.85
C ALA A 211 3.01 -2.30 -16.43
N PRO A 212 1.99 -2.57 -15.60
CA PRO A 212 2.22 -3.17 -14.28
C PRO A 212 2.85 -4.57 -14.39
N LEU A 213 3.60 -4.93 -13.37
CA LEU A 213 4.11 -6.28 -13.18
C LEU A 213 2.95 -7.25 -12.93
N THR A 214 3.11 -8.49 -13.30
CA THR A 214 2.18 -9.55 -12.88
C THR A 214 2.35 -9.85 -11.40
N SER A 215 1.33 -10.39 -10.74
CA SER A 215 1.39 -10.78 -9.34
C SER A 215 2.53 -11.77 -9.04
N ALA A 216 2.88 -12.62 -10.01
CA ALA A 216 4.02 -13.54 -9.90
C ALA A 216 5.36 -12.78 -9.89
N ASN A 217 5.50 -11.74 -10.72
CA ASN A 217 6.72 -10.93 -10.81
C ASN A 217 6.88 -9.97 -9.61
N GLU A 218 5.81 -9.70 -8.86
CA GLU A 218 5.84 -8.92 -7.62
C GLU A 218 6.30 -9.74 -6.40
N LEU A 219 6.26 -11.08 -6.45
CA LEU A 219 6.73 -11.94 -5.35
C LEU A 219 8.21 -11.69 -5.06
N PHE A 220 8.58 -11.62 -3.79
CA PHE A 220 9.91 -11.18 -3.38
C PHE A 220 11.05 -12.01 -4.01
N ASP A 221 10.95 -13.33 -3.99
CA ASP A 221 12.00 -14.20 -4.53
C ASP A 221 12.18 -13.99 -6.05
N LYS A 222 11.07 -13.84 -6.78
CA LYS A 222 11.07 -13.55 -8.21
C LYS A 222 11.60 -12.14 -8.48
N ALA A 223 11.09 -11.14 -7.78
CA ALA A 223 11.53 -9.77 -7.92
C ALA A 223 13.03 -9.61 -7.59
N LYS A 224 13.53 -10.30 -6.56
CA LYS A 224 14.94 -10.30 -6.19
C LYS A 224 15.85 -10.85 -7.30
N ALA A 225 15.35 -11.82 -8.07
CA ALA A 225 16.07 -12.35 -9.22
C ALA A 225 15.99 -11.42 -10.45
N ASP A 226 14.87 -10.72 -10.63
CA ASP A 226 14.59 -9.89 -11.79
C ASP A 226 15.16 -8.46 -11.68
N PHE A 227 15.32 -7.92 -10.45
CA PHE A 227 15.87 -6.58 -10.18
C PHE A 227 17.37 -6.68 -9.85
N ALA A 228 18.23 -6.52 -10.83
CA ALA A 228 19.68 -6.55 -10.66
C ALA A 228 20.24 -5.14 -10.54
N PHE A 229 20.83 -4.82 -9.39
CA PHE A 229 21.49 -3.56 -9.10
C PHE A 229 23.01 -3.71 -9.15
N ASN A 230 23.73 -2.61 -9.44
CA ASN A 230 25.18 -2.51 -9.27
C ASN A 230 25.55 -1.94 -7.87
N GLU A 231 26.85 -1.71 -7.63
CA GLU A 231 27.41 -1.06 -6.43
C GLU A 231 26.93 -1.65 -5.10
N GLY A 232 26.57 -2.94 -5.08
CA GLY A 232 26.13 -3.64 -3.87
C GLY A 232 24.73 -3.24 -3.36
N LEU A 233 23.98 -2.42 -4.10
CA LEU A 233 22.58 -2.14 -3.77
C LEU A 233 21.75 -3.40 -3.97
N THR A 234 20.79 -3.65 -3.10
CA THR A 234 19.95 -4.85 -3.14
C THR A 234 18.48 -4.53 -2.90
N LEU A 235 17.60 -5.33 -3.48
CA LEU A 235 16.17 -5.33 -3.14
C LEU A 235 15.99 -5.96 -1.75
N THR A 236 15.24 -5.32 -0.86
CA THR A 236 15.07 -5.79 0.53
C THR A 236 13.68 -6.36 0.82
N ASN A 237 12.70 -6.11 -0.04
CA ASN A 237 11.38 -6.68 0.01
C ASN A 237 10.73 -6.59 -1.38
N MET A 238 9.55 -7.18 -1.55
CA MET A 238 8.81 -7.12 -2.80
C MET A 238 8.49 -5.67 -3.22
N PRO A 239 8.54 -5.35 -4.53
CA PRO A 239 8.04 -4.09 -5.04
C PRO A 239 6.53 -3.99 -4.80
N ARG A 240 6.03 -2.77 -4.56
CA ARG A 240 4.61 -2.53 -4.33
C ARG A 240 4.08 -1.51 -5.32
N LEU A 241 3.04 -1.88 -6.03
CA LEU A 241 2.36 -0.97 -6.93
C LEU A 241 1.78 0.20 -6.12
N LYS A 242 2.17 1.43 -6.49
CA LYS A 242 1.74 2.66 -5.83
C LYS A 242 0.23 2.86 -6.03
N THR A 243 -0.50 3.12 -4.95
CA THR A 243 -1.95 3.42 -5.01
C THR A 243 -2.18 4.65 -5.89
N GLY A 244 -3.16 4.59 -6.77
CA GLY A 244 -3.45 5.64 -7.75
C GLY A 244 -2.59 5.60 -9.02
N SER A 245 -1.52 4.82 -9.05
CA SER A 245 -0.70 4.67 -10.26
C SER A 245 -1.16 3.51 -11.13
N THR A 246 -0.93 3.60 -12.45
CA THR A 246 -1.15 2.48 -13.37
C THR A 246 -0.01 1.46 -13.29
N ALA A 247 1.25 1.91 -13.27
CA ALA A 247 2.42 1.04 -13.34
C ALA A 247 3.66 1.57 -12.58
N THR A 248 3.48 2.46 -11.59
CA THR A 248 4.58 2.99 -10.77
C THR A 248 4.70 2.20 -9.47
N TYR A 249 5.90 1.76 -9.14
CA TYR A 249 6.19 0.91 -8.00
C TYR A 249 7.04 1.62 -6.95
N ILE A 250 6.73 1.36 -5.69
CA ILE A 250 7.59 1.63 -4.55
C ILE A 250 8.51 0.43 -4.39
N VAL A 251 9.81 0.64 -4.58
CA VAL A 251 10.82 -0.42 -4.58
C VAL A 251 11.75 -0.23 -3.39
N PRO A 252 11.68 -1.13 -2.37
CA PRO A 252 12.53 -1.05 -1.19
C PRO A 252 13.94 -1.57 -1.48
N THR A 253 14.95 -0.78 -1.12
CA THR A 253 16.36 -1.15 -1.31
C THR A 253 17.15 -1.18 0.00
N SER A 254 18.33 -1.79 0.01
CA SER A 254 19.34 -1.50 1.01
C SER A 254 19.68 -0.01 0.98
N VAL A 255 20.45 0.47 1.97
CA VAL A 255 20.74 1.91 2.11
C VAL A 255 21.60 2.38 0.94
N GLN A 256 21.14 3.43 0.28
CA GLN A 256 21.85 4.09 -0.81
C GLN A 256 22.90 5.07 -0.27
N LYS A 257 23.92 5.33 -1.07
CA LYS A 257 24.98 6.30 -0.78
C LYS A 257 24.83 7.52 -1.67
N ALA A 258 24.90 8.71 -1.09
CA ALA A 258 24.96 9.95 -1.86
C ALA A 258 26.19 9.99 -2.79
N GLY A 259 26.03 10.58 -3.96
CA GLY A 259 27.11 10.71 -4.94
C GLY A 259 27.46 9.43 -5.71
N THR A 260 26.79 8.31 -5.39
CA THR A 260 26.96 7.06 -6.14
C THR A 260 25.96 7.01 -7.30
N THR A 261 26.44 6.69 -8.50
CA THR A 261 25.57 6.38 -9.63
C THR A 261 25.27 4.90 -9.63
N TYR A 262 24.02 4.57 -9.40
CA TYR A 262 23.50 3.22 -9.47
C TYR A 262 22.89 2.93 -10.83
N SER A 263 22.76 1.64 -11.15
CA SER A 263 21.97 1.16 -12.27
C SER A 263 21.07 0.01 -11.83
N LEU A 264 19.91 -0.07 -12.43
CA LEU A 264 18.98 -1.19 -12.31
C LEU A 264 18.76 -1.81 -13.68
N THR A 265 19.01 -3.10 -13.77
CA THR A 265 18.63 -3.96 -14.90
C THR A 265 17.45 -4.82 -14.46
N TYR A 266 16.35 -4.74 -15.19
CA TYR A 266 15.17 -5.58 -14.95
C TYR A 266 15.13 -6.73 -15.98
N ARG A 267 15.17 -7.98 -15.50
CA ARG A 267 15.11 -9.20 -16.33
C ARG A 267 16.12 -9.24 -17.49
N GLY A 268 17.30 -8.65 -17.29
CA GLY A 268 18.36 -8.61 -18.31
C GLY A 268 18.15 -7.58 -19.44
N GLU A 269 17.13 -6.73 -19.35
CA GLU A 269 16.91 -5.62 -20.28
C GLU A 269 17.98 -4.52 -20.10
N GLN A 270 17.92 -3.47 -20.91
CA GLN A 270 18.85 -2.35 -20.81
C GLN A 270 18.83 -1.71 -19.42
N ALA A 271 20.02 -1.52 -18.84
CA ALA A 271 20.17 -0.89 -17.53
C ALA A 271 19.73 0.58 -17.56
N VAL A 272 18.97 0.99 -16.56
CA VAL A 272 18.58 2.38 -16.31
C VAL A 272 19.37 2.92 -15.14
N THR A 273 20.03 4.06 -15.31
CA THR A 273 20.88 4.69 -14.27
C THR A 273 20.10 5.69 -13.44
N PHE A 274 20.48 5.83 -12.17
CA PHE A 274 19.94 6.82 -11.25
C PHE A 274 20.98 7.26 -10.22
N ALA A 275 20.82 8.46 -9.66
CA ALA A 275 21.66 8.98 -8.60
C ALA A 275 21.20 8.43 -7.24
N GLY A 276 22.16 7.99 -6.42
CA GLY A 276 21.88 7.59 -5.05
C GLY A 276 21.41 8.76 -4.18
N ASN A 277 20.49 8.47 -3.27
CA ASN A 277 19.88 9.43 -2.35
C ASN A 277 20.14 8.97 -0.90
N ALA A 278 20.78 9.81 -0.10
CA ALA A 278 21.04 9.54 1.31
C ALA A 278 20.09 10.29 2.25
N THR A 279 19.00 10.87 1.73
CA THR A 279 17.99 11.53 2.57
C THR A 279 17.35 10.50 3.50
N LYS A 280 17.57 10.68 4.79
CA LYS A 280 17.02 9.81 5.83
C LYS A 280 15.57 10.17 6.13
N LEU A 281 14.85 9.18 6.64
CA LEU A 281 13.50 9.36 7.18
C LEU A 281 13.57 9.93 8.59
N ASP A 282 12.66 10.83 8.93
CA ASP A 282 12.61 11.43 10.26
C ASP A 282 11.72 10.60 11.18
N MET A 283 12.23 10.27 12.36
CA MET A 283 11.55 9.60 13.46
C MET A 283 11.53 10.51 14.69
N THR A 284 10.50 10.40 15.52
CA THR A 284 10.34 11.29 16.69
C THR A 284 11.18 10.86 17.88
N ALA A 285 11.14 9.61 18.24
CA ALA A 285 11.80 9.12 19.44
C ALA A 285 12.16 7.64 19.36
N SER A 286 12.92 7.18 20.33
CA SER A 286 13.08 5.76 20.65
C SER A 286 12.61 5.49 22.07
N SER A 287 11.99 4.33 22.31
CA SER A 287 11.52 3.92 23.63
C SER A 287 11.61 2.41 23.83
N GLN A 288 11.73 1.98 25.10
CA GLN A 288 11.78 0.57 25.45
C GLN A 288 10.39 -0.07 25.41
N VAL A 289 10.29 -1.28 24.85
CA VAL A 289 9.07 -2.09 24.80
C VAL A 289 9.16 -3.27 25.76
N THR A 290 10.26 -4.04 25.70
CA THR A 290 10.52 -5.17 26.59
C THR A 290 11.96 -5.10 27.12
N ASN A 291 12.39 -6.14 27.81
CA ASN A 291 13.78 -6.26 28.29
C ASN A 291 14.82 -6.42 27.14
N ASP A 292 14.37 -6.73 25.91
CA ASP A 292 15.25 -6.96 24.76
C ASP A 292 14.78 -6.28 23.47
N THR A 293 13.66 -5.57 23.52
CA THR A 293 13.02 -4.94 22.36
C THR A 293 12.71 -3.47 22.66
N PHE A 294 12.94 -2.61 21.68
CA PHE A 294 12.60 -1.19 21.71
C PHE A 294 11.96 -0.78 20.38
N GLU A 295 11.35 0.38 20.32
CA GLU A 295 10.69 0.90 19.13
C GLU A 295 11.23 2.26 18.72
N LEU A 296 11.00 2.59 17.45
CA LEU A 296 11.13 3.94 16.92
C LEU A 296 9.72 4.49 16.70
N GLU A 297 9.42 5.61 17.34
CA GLU A 297 8.16 6.27 17.15
C GLU A 297 8.10 6.85 15.74
N ALA A 298 7.16 6.32 14.95
CA ALA A 298 6.87 6.84 13.64
C ALA A 298 6.08 8.15 13.76
N LEU A 299 6.27 8.99 12.78
CA LEU A 299 5.76 10.35 12.80
C LEU A 299 4.27 10.40 12.51
N LYS A 300 3.50 10.84 13.48
CA LYS A 300 2.06 11.16 13.32
C LYS A 300 1.78 12.64 13.13
N ALA A 301 2.74 13.49 13.47
CA ALA A 301 2.58 14.94 13.40
C ALA A 301 3.19 15.50 12.11
N ASN A 302 2.57 16.55 11.58
CA ASN A 302 3.13 17.40 10.52
C ASN A 302 3.36 16.73 9.14
N GLY A 303 2.43 15.90 8.68
CA GLY A 303 2.47 15.39 7.31
C GLY A 303 3.27 14.12 7.10
N VAL A 304 3.65 13.43 8.16
CA VAL A 304 4.21 12.10 8.04
C VAL A 304 3.19 11.08 8.51
N VAL A 305 2.89 10.12 7.66
CA VAL A 305 1.93 9.08 7.94
C VAL A 305 2.59 8.00 8.79
N ASP A 306 1.85 7.50 9.74
CA ASP A 306 2.09 6.24 10.39
C ASP A 306 2.54 5.18 9.38
N TYR A 307 3.61 4.49 9.68
CA TYR A 307 4.17 3.38 8.91
C TYR A 307 3.11 2.39 8.39
N GLY A 308 2.12 2.03 9.22
CA GLY A 308 1.04 1.16 8.82
C GLY A 308 0.14 1.75 7.71
N TYR A 309 -0.05 3.05 7.70
CA TYR A 309 -0.79 3.74 6.64
C TYR A 309 -0.03 3.76 5.32
N ILE A 310 1.26 4.02 5.33
CA ILE A 310 2.06 4.02 4.11
C ILE A 310 2.08 2.63 3.47
N ILE A 311 2.31 1.59 4.23
CA ILE A 311 2.26 0.22 3.73
C ILE A 311 0.86 -0.15 3.24
N SER A 312 -0.19 0.27 3.96
CA SER A 312 -1.57 0.04 3.53
C SER A 312 -1.92 0.79 2.26
N ALA A 313 -1.46 2.02 2.10
CA ALA A 313 -1.65 2.80 0.89
C ALA A 313 -1.01 2.16 -0.34
N TYR A 314 0.17 1.56 -0.16
CA TYR A 314 0.91 0.92 -1.26
C TYR A 314 0.60 -0.57 -1.43
N SER A 315 -0.18 -1.18 -0.58
CA SER A 315 -0.46 -2.60 -0.69
C SER A 315 -1.70 -2.94 -1.54
N GLY A 316 -2.12 -2.07 -2.46
CA GLY A 316 -3.12 -2.30 -3.53
C GLY A 316 -4.37 -3.16 -3.23
N GLY A 317 -4.42 -3.84 -2.12
CA GLY A 317 -5.46 -4.80 -1.77
C GLY A 317 -6.11 -4.60 -0.42
N ARG A 318 -5.84 -3.49 0.29
CA ARG A 318 -6.43 -3.25 1.61
C ARG A 318 -7.62 -2.29 1.61
N GLY A 319 -8.36 -2.25 0.50
CA GLY A 319 -9.72 -1.71 0.39
C GLY A 319 -9.91 -0.34 1.03
N ALA A 320 -10.72 -0.27 2.07
CA ALA A 320 -11.15 0.97 2.71
C ALA A 320 -10.03 1.83 3.30
N ASN A 321 -8.89 1.25 3.65
CA ASN A 321 -7.76 1.96 4.27
C ASN A 321 -6.71 2.46 3.27
N ALA A 322 -6.77 2.05 2.00
CA ALA A 322 -5.90 2.60 0.97
C ALA A 322 -6.21 4.08 0.78
N PHE A 323 -5.17 4.91 0.61
CA PHE A 323 -5.31 6.28 0.17
C PHE A 323 -4.35 6.54 -1.00
N VAL A 324 -4.70 7.51 -1.83
CA VAL A 324 -3.93 7.84 -3.01
C VAL A 324 -3.06 9.05 -2.70
N THR A 325 -1.78 8.96 -3.02
CA THR A 325 -0.87 10.12 -3.05
C THR A 325 -0.55 10.48 -4.49
N ASP A 326 -0.40 11.77 -4.75
CA ASP A 326 0.07 12.29 -6.03
C ASP A 326 1.56 11.94 -6.29
N ASP A 327 2.12 12.47 -7.37
CA ASP A 327 3.53 12.24 -7.75
C ASP A 327 4.54 12.88 -6.78
N ASN A 328 4.08 13.82 -5.93
CA ASN A 328 4.87 14.44 -4.86
C ASN A 328 4.68 13.74 -3.51
N ASN A 329 4.01 12.59 -3.48
CA ASN A 329 3.60 11.87 -2.28
C ASN A 329 2.72 12.71 -1.34
N SER A 330 1.86 13.55 -1.91
CA SER A 330 0.92 14.38 -1.17
C SER A 330 -0.51 13.87 -1.34
N ALA A 331 -1.29 13.97 -0.27
CA ALA A 331 -2.73 13.72 -0.23
C ALA A 331 -3.35 14.67 0.79
N ASP A 332 -4.55 15.16 0.51
CA ASP A 332 -5.31 16.08 1.40
C ASP A 332 -4.47 17.27 1.91
N GLY A 333 -3.63 17.84 1.03
CA GLY A 333 -2.77 18.97 1.34
C GLY A 333 -1.56 18.66 2.24
N LYS A 334 -1.26 17.39 2.49
CA LYS A 334 -0.11 16.93 3.27
C LYS A 334 0.86 16.15 2.41
N THR A 335 2.15 16.40 2.58
CA THR A 335 3.22 15.61 1.97
C THR A 335 3.71 14.55 2.94
N TYR A 336 3.86 13.33 2.47
CA TYR A 336 4.21 12.18 3.27
C TYR A 336 5.63 11.69 2.99
N GLN A 337 6.36 11.30 4.04
CA GLN A 337 7.58 10.53 3.88
C GLN A 337 7.23 9.07 3.62
N VAL A 338 7.88 8.48 2.62
CA VAL A 338 7.56 7.10 2.20
C VAL A 338 8.55 6.14 2.82
N ILE A 339 8.07 5.28 3.69
CA ILE A 339 8.79 4.10 4.18
C ILE A 339 8.42 2.94 3.28
N SER A 340 9.31 2.54 2.40
CA SER A 340 9.03 1.48 1.41
C SER A 340 8.88 0.10 2.06
N SER A 341 9.68 -0.20 3.08
CA SER A 341 9.61 -1.44 3.87
C SER A 341 10.51 -1.34 5.08
N MET A 342 10.08 -1.93 6.18
CA MET A 342 10.94 -2.16 7.35
C MET A 342 11.69 -3.49 7.27
N GLN A 343 11.32 -4.38 6.35
CA GLN A 343 12.00 -5.66 6.17
C GLN A 343 13.50 -5.46 5.92
N ALA A 344 14.34 -6.26 6.57
CA ALA A 344 15.79 -6.17 6.56
C ALA A 344 16.38 -4.87 7.15
N ARG A 345 15.59 -4.04 7.84
CA ARG A 345 16.11 -2.86 8.54
C ARG A 345 16.75 -3.25 9.84
N GLN A 346 17.77 -2.49 10.18
CA GLN A 346 18.45 -2.58 11.46
C GLN A 346 18.81 -1.18 11.95
N VAL A 347 19.05 -1.08 13.23
CA VAL A 347 19.55 0.14 13.90
C VAL A 347 20.66 -0.25 14.85
N THR A 348 21.50 0.72 15.21
CA THR A 348 22.53 0.54 16.22
C THR A 348 22.06 1.15 17.53
N ILE A 349 22.09 0.39 18.61
CA ILE A 349 21.83 0.85 19.95
C ILE A 349 23.12 0.78 20.77
N THR A 350 23.48 1.90 21.40
CA THR A 350 24.75 2.02 22.14
C THR A 350 24.45 2.38 23.58
N PRO A 351 24.82 1.56 24.57
CA PRO A 351 24.77 1.93 25.99
C PRO A 351 25.75 3.05 26.28
N GLU A 352 25.46 3.88 27.29
CA GLU A 352 26.30 5.02 27.69
C GLU A 352 27.74 4.61 27.99
N SER A 353 27.94 3.39 28.50
CA SER A 353 29.25 2.80 28.73
C SER A 353 29.25 1.37 28.15
N GLY A 354 29.70 1.22 26.90
CA GLY A 354 29.73 -0.10 26.26
C GLY A 354 29.86 -0.05 24.75
N GLN A 355 29.81 -1.21 24.12
CA GLN A 355 29.96 -1.33 22.68
C GLN A 355 28.60 -1.19 21.97
N PRO A 356 28.58 -0.66 20.75
CA PRO A 356 27.39 -0.63 19.92
C PRO A 356 26.84 -2.03 19.64
N ILE A 357 25.54 -2.17 19.69
CA ILE A 357 24.79 -3.41 19.43
C ILE A 357 23.91 -3.18 18.22
N VAL A 358 23.90 -4.10 17.26
CA VAL A 358 23.00 -4.05 16.11
C VAL A 358 21.69 -4.75 16.47
N ALA A 359 20.59 -3.99 16.43
CA ALA A 359 19.25 -4.49 16.64
C ALA A 359 18.50 -4.62 15.30
N LYS A 360 17.77 -5.70 15.13
CA LYS A 360 17.05 -6.03 13.90
C LYS A 360 15.57 -5.73 14.03
N TYR A 361 14.96 -5.30 12.94
CA TYR A 361 13.51 -5.11 12.85
C TYR A 361 12.76 -6.41 13.17
N VAL A 362 11.69 -6.29 13.94
CA VAL A 362 10.78 -7.38 14.29
C VAL A 362 9.50 -7.25 13.45
N PRO A 363 9.31 -8.13 12.46
CA PRO A 363 8.16 -8.04 11.57
C PRO A 363 6.85 -8.41 12.29
N PHE A 364 5.75 -7.85 11.81
CA PHE A 364 4.38 -8.15 12.26
C PHE A 364 4.09 -7.92 13.74
N THR A 365 4.82 -6.99 14.37
CA THR A 365 4.49 -6.54 15.71
C THR A 365 3.21 -5.71 15.66
N GLN A 366 2.25 -6.01 16.53
CA GLN A 366 1.03 -5.25 16.68
C GLN A 366 1.13 -4.40 17.94
N SER A 367 0.60 -3.21 17.87
CA SER A 367 0.52 -2.27 18.98
C SER A 367 -0.84 -2.36 19.64
N THR A 368 -0.88 -2.43 20.97
CA THR A 368 -2.13 -2.42 21.76
C THR A 368 -2.77 -1.05 21.78
N ASP A 369 -2.01 0.02 21.56
CA ASP A 369 -2.50 1.40 21.50
C ASP A 369 -2.95 1.83 20.09
N GLY A 370 -2.98 0.90 19.14
CA GLY A 370 -3.33 1.15 17.75
C GLY A 370 -2.24 1.84 16.93
N LYS A 371 -1.07 2.08 17.52
CA LYS A 371 0.10 2.59 16.82
C LYS A 371 0.90 1.41 16.26
N GLN A 372 1.40 1.53 15.08
CA GLN A 372 2.21 0.49 14.45
C GLN A 372 3.68 0.94 14.34
N GLU A 373 4.27 1.32 15.48
CA GLU A 373 5.67 1.69 15.51
C GLU A 373 6.58 0.49 15.19
N PRO A 374 7.63 0.70 14.37
CA PRO A 374 8.60 -0.34 14.05
C PRO A 374 9.43 -0.71 15.28
N LYS A 375 9.45 -1.98 15.61
CA LYS A 375 10.17 -2.53 16.75
C LYS A 375 11.47 -3.19 16.32
N PHE A 376 12.50 -3.02 17.15
CA PHE A 376 13.84 -3.56 16.94
C PHE A 376 14.23 -4.38 18.15
N ARG A 377 14.84 -5.53 17.90
CA ARG A 377 15.22 -6.48 18.94
C ARG A 377 16.74 -6.66 18.96
N LEU A 378 17.29 -6.72 20.17
CA LEU A 378 18.68 -7.09 20.41
C LEU A 378 18.95 -8.52 19.92
N PRO A 379 20.22 -8.88 19.65
CA PRO A 379 20.61 -10.25 19.41
C PRO A 379 20.13 -11.18 20.52
N GLU A 380 19.88 -12.43 20.18
CA GLU A 380 19.41 -13.44 21.13
C GLU A 380 20.33 -13.54 22.35
N GLY A 381 19.72 -13.64 23.52
CA GLY A 381 20.44 -13.70 24.80
C GLY A 381 20.92 -12.35 25.35
N GLN A 382 20.77 -11.25 24.60
CA GLN A 382 21.10 -9.89 25.09
C GLN A 382 19.85 -9.18 25.60
N THR A 383 20.02 -8.43 26.66
CA THR A 383 18.95 -7.63 27.27
C THR A 383 19.41 -6.20 27.55
N LEU A 384 18.45 -5.30 27.62
CA LEU A 384 18.65 -3.93 28.08
C LEU A 384 18.92 -3.96 29.60
N THR A 385 19.97 -3.31 30.03
CA THR A 385 20.33 -3.24 31.47
C THR A 385 19.55 -2.12 32.14
N PRO A 386 18.72 -2.40 33.14
CA PRO A 386 17.96 -1.36 33.88
C PRO A 386 18.89 -0.27 34.43
N GLY A 387 18.47 0.98 34.33
CA GLY A 387 19.22 2.17 34.75
C GLY A 387 20.23 2.67 33.74
N VAL A 388 20.57 1.90 32.71
CA VAL A 388 21.51 2.32 31.66
C VAL A 388 20.79 3.15 30.61
N THR A 389 21.39 4.27 30.21
CA THR A 389 20.92 5.10 29.11
C THR A 389 21.50 4.58 27.79
N TYR A 390 20.61 4.39 26.83
CA TYR A 390 20.94 3.92 25.48
C TYR A 390 20.69 5.03 24.45
N THR A 391 21.55 5.08 23.44
CA THR A 391 21.38 5.96 22.27
C THR A 391 21.15 5.09 21.03
N VAL A 392 20.07 5.36 20.28
CA VAL A 392 19.76 4.65 19.03
C VAL A 392 20.18 5.52 17.85
N THR A 393 20.89 4.90 16.89
CA THR A 393 21.33 5.53 15.66
C THR A 393 20.95 4.66 14.45
N SER A 394 20.80 5.29 13.28
CA SER A 394 20.42 4.62 12.05
C SER A 394 21.10 5.24 10.82
N ASP A 395 21.39 4.42 9.82
CA ASP A 395 21.88 4.87 8.52
C ASP A 395 20.76 5.28 7.56
N TRP A 396 19.52 4.90 7.83
CA TRP A 396 18.33 5.20 7.02
C TRP A 396 17.33 6.16 7.69
N ALA A 397 17.45 6.45 9.00
CA ALA A 397 16.57 7.34 9.74
C ALA A 397 17.33 8.35 10.59
N ASN A 398 16.75 9.55 10.73
CA ASN A 398 17.09 10.54 11.76
C ASN A 398 16.12 10.34 12.92
N ILE A 399 16.61 10.31 14.16
CA ILE A 399 15.78 10.14 15.36
C ILE A 399 15.93 11.38 16.21
N ALA A 400 14.85 12.18 16.34
CA ALA A 400 14.91 13.45 17.04
C ALA A 400 15.26 13.28 18.53
N ASN A 401 14.64 12.29 19.19
CA ASN A 401 14.92 11.92 20.58
C ASN A 401 15.47 10.48 20.63
N PRO A 402 16.78 10.29 20.34
CA PRO A 402 17.35 8.96 20.16
C PRO A 402 17.69 8.24 21.46
N LYS A 403 17.46 8.86 22.62
CA LYS A 403 17.89 8.32 23.92
C LYS A 403 16.72 7.87 24.77
N PHE A 404 16.91 6.74 25.44
CA PHE A 404 16.04 6.31 26.54
C PHE A 404 16.87 5.64 27.64
N THR A 405 16.41 5.72 28.88
CA THR A 405 16.98 4.96 30.00
C THR A 405 16.16 3.69 30.18
N ALA A 406 16.83 2.54 30.13
CA ALA A 406 16.18 1.26 30.30
C ALA A 406 15.59 1.13 31.72
N LYS A 407 14.36 0.64 31.76
CA LYS A 407 13.63 0.30 32.98
C LYS A 407 13.69 -1.21 33.20
N GLU A 408 13.52 -1.62 34.44
CA GLU A 408 13.28 -3.02 34.72
C GLU A 408 11.91 -3.40 34.18
N ILE A 409 11.89 -4.34 33.24
CA ILE A 409 10.68 -4.95 32.70
C ILE A 409 10.78 -6.44 32.95
N ALA A 410 9.86 -6.98 33.74
CA ALA A 410 9.84 -8.39 34.03
C ALA A 410 9.68 -9.22 32.74
N PRO A 411 10.49 -10.26 32.54
CA PRO A 411 10.33 -11.16 31.43
C PRO A 411 8.93 -11.82 31.45
N LEU A 412 8.42 -12.17 30.29
CA LEU A 412 7.21 -12.96 30.18
C LEU A 412 7.40 -14.33 30.84
N GLN A 413 6.32 -14.97 31.23
CA GLN A 413 6.36 -16.30 31.85
C GLN A 413 5.46 -17.26 31.06
N LEU A 414 6.02 -18.42 30.67
CA LEU A 414 5.24 -19.49 30.07
C LEU A 414 4.25 -20.06 31.10
N ALA A 415 2.99 -20.20 30.69
CA ALA A 415 1.92 -20.79 31.51
C ALA A 415 1.62 -22.23 31.10
N GLY A 416 1.75 -22.58 29.82
CA GLY A 416 1.42 -23.89 29.32
C GLY A 416 1.76 -24.07 27.84
N ALA A 417 1.67 -25.32 27.41
CA ALA A 417 1.74 -25.71 26.02
C ALA A 417 0.76 -26.84 25.72
N GLU A 418 0.11 -26.77 24.56
CA GLU A 418 -0.87 -27.77 24.11
C GLU A 418 -0.63 -28.10 22.64
N VAL A 419 -0.98 -29.34 22.24
CA VAL A 419 -0.91 -29.74 20.84
C VAL A 419 -1.94 -28.95 20.03
N ALA A 420 -1.49 -28.28 18.95
CA ALA A 420 -2.36 -27.60 17.99
C ALA A 420 -2.49 -28.37 16.67
N GLY A 421 -1.56 -29.27 16.40
CA GLY A 421 -1.51 -30.13 15.22
C GLY A 421 -0.24 -30.98 15.24
N ASP A 422 -0.05 -31.85 14.25
CA ASP A 422 1.10 -32.78 14.18
C ASP A 422 2.47 -32.05 14.18
N ALA A 423 2.49 -30.85 13.69
CA ALA A 423 3.69 -30.02 13.55
C ALA A 423 3.50 -28.62 14.17
N SER A 424 2.57 -28.46 15.10
CA SER A 424 2.33 -27.17 15.74
C SER A 424 1.83 -27.31 17.18
N ILE A 425 2.15 -26.32 18.00
CA ILE A 425 1.73 -26.23 19.39
C ILE A 425 1.15 -24.86 19.72
N ASN A 426 0.19 -24.81 20.63
CA ASN A 426 -0.22 -23.58 21.31
C ASN A 426 0.71 -23.33 22.48
N VAL A 427 1.27 -22.16 22.58
CA VAL A 427 2.05 -21.71 23.74
C VAL A 427 1.25 -20.60 24.42
N SER A 428 1.02 -20.75 25.71
CA SER A 428 0.34 -19.76 26.54
C SER A 428 1.30 -19.09 27.52
N LEU A 429 1.06 -17.79 27.77
CA LEU A 429 1.74 -17.00 28.78
C LEU A 429 0.82 -16.78 29.98
N THR A 430 1.39 -16.44 31.14
CA THR A 430 0.62 -16.11 32.36
C THR A 430 -0.23 -14.88 32.23
N GLN A 431 0.11 -13.99 31.26
CA GLN A 431 -0.64 -12.76 30.95
C GLN A 431 -0.57 -12.46 29.46
N ASP A 432 -1.53 -11.66 28.99
CA ASP A 432 -1.49 -11.15 27.61
C ASP A 432 -0.21 -10.32 27.45
N PRO A 433 0.65 -10.67 26.50
CA PRO A 433 1.89 -9.97 26.31
C PRO A 433 1.73 -8.53 25.76
N GLY A 434 0.55 -8.18 25.24
CA GLY A 434 0.34 -6.88 24.62
C GLY A 434 0.98 -6.79 23.23
N ASP A 435 1.64 -5.69 23.00
CA ASP A 435 2.04 -5.20 21.67
C ASP A 435 2.87 -6.10 20.83
N GLU A 436 3.66 -6.90 21.39
CA GLU A 436 4.64 -7.50 20.54
C GLU A 436 4.85 -8.95 20.78
N LEU A 437 5.01 -9.65 21.13
CA LEU A 437 5.89 -10.44 21.90
C LEU A 437 6.11 -11.84 21.51
N PHE A 438 5.21 -12.46 20.73
CA PHE A 438 5.48 -13.72 20.08
C PHE A 438 6.23 -13.58 18.76
N SER A 439 6.15 -12.41 18.09
CA SER A 439 6.77 -12.23 16.76
C SER A 439 8.27 -12.51 16.78
N GLY A 440 8.70 -13.45 15.95
CA GLY A 440 10.09 -13.90 15.87
C GLY A 440 10.60 -14.67 17.09
N ARG A 441 9.70 -15.10 18.00
CA ARG A 441 10.04 -15.92 19.18
C ARG A 441 9.95 -17.40 18.87
N SER A 442 10.73 -18.18 19.60
CA SER A 442 10.73 -19.64 19.50
C SER A 442 10.73 -20.28 20.89
N VAL A 443 10.27 -21.49 20.93
CA VAL A 443 10.42 -22.39 22.09
C VAL A 443 11.13 -23.67 21.66
N GLU A 444 11.89 -24.26 22.59
CA GLU A 444 12.52 -25.57 22.44
C GLU A 444 11.67 -26.59 23.17
N LEU A 445 11.36 -27.70 22.51
CA LEU A 445 10.73 -28.87 23.09
C LEU A 445 11.81 -29.94 23.25
N THR A 446 12.08 -30.33 24.47
CA THR A 446 13.05 -31.41 24.79
C THR A 446 12.30 -32.65 25.18
N GLY A 447 12.47 -33.71 24.42
CA GLY A 447 11.89 -35.02 24.70
C GLY A 447 12.66 -35.85 25.76
N PRO A 448 12.14 -37.01 26.14
CA PRO A 448 12.70 -37.82 27.24
C PRO A 448 14.08 -38.37 26.97
N ASN A 449 14.45 -38.56 25.70
CA ASN A 449 15.79 -39.05 25.29
C ASN A 449 16.75 -37.90 24.90
N GLY A 450 16.36 -36.66 25.18
CA GLY A 450 17.15 -35.47 24.85
C GLY A 450 17.00 -34.96 23.40
N GLU A 451 16.09 -35.53 22.63
CA GLU A 451 15.72 -35.01 21.33
C GLU A 451 15.14 -33.60 21.44
N LYS A 452 15.48 -32.74 20.50
CA LYS A 452 15.09 -31.33 20.50
C LYS A 452 14.32 -30.95 19.26
N LEU A 453 13.20 -30.28 19.44
CA LEU A 453 12.44 -29.63 18.39
C LEU A 453 12.35 -28.13 18.68
N ILE A 454 12.52 -27.31 17.67
CA ILE A 454 12.31 -25.86 17.77
C ILE A 454 10.99 -25.54 17.12
N ALA A 455 10.12 -24.88 17.87
CA ALA A 455 8.87 -24.34 17.35
C ALA A 455 8.92 -22.80 17.36
N THR A 456 8.59 -22.19 16.22
CA THR A 456 8.64 -20.74 16.02
C THR A 456 7.23 -20.19 15.85
N TYR A 457 6.96 -19.04 16.44
CA TYR A 457 5.67 -18.39 16.40
C TYR A 457 5.16 -18.19 14.97
N LYS A 458 3.93 -18.60 14.74
CA LYS A 458 3.19 -18.40 13.50
C LYS A 458 2.54 -17.01 13.52
N TYR A 459 2.96 -16.16 12.61
CA TYR A 459 2.43 -14.79 12.51
C TYR A 459 0.90 -14.74 12.43
N SER A 460 0.31 -13.75 13.09
CA SER A 460 -1.13 -13.51 13.15
C SER A 460 -1.96 -14.61 13.82
N SER A 461 -1.32 -15.55 14.52
CA SER A 461 -2.04 -16.62 15.25
C SER A 461 -2.39 -16.24 16.69
N ARG A 462 -1.89 -15.14 17.22
CA ARG A 462 -2.09 -14.73 18.62
C ARG A 462 -3.56 -14.46 18.94
N LYS A 463 -4.02 -15.03 20.03
CA LYS A 463 -5.30 -14.72 20.67
C LYS A 463 -5.02 -14.46 22.15
N SER A 464 -5.03 -13.18 22.57
CA SER A 464 -4.63 -12.78 23.93
C SER A 464 -3.27 -13.38 24.34
N ALA A 465 -3.21 -14.12 25.41
CA ALA A 465 -1.98 -14.74 25.92
C ALA A 465 -1.52 -16.00 25.19
N VAL A 466 -2.21 -16.43 24.12
CA VAL A 466 -1.92 -17.70 23.41
C VAL A 466 -1.48 -17.45 21.99
N GLY A 467 -0.38 -18.06 21.56
CA GLY A 467 0.11 -18.06 20.18
C GLY A 467 0.36 -19.47 19.65
N VAL A 468 0.17 -19.69 18.35
CA VAL A 468 0.55 -20.94 17.68
C VAL A 468 2.02 -20.87 17.27
N PHE A 469 2.76 -21.95 17.52
CA PHE A 469 4.16 -22.12 17.16
C PHE A 469 4.31 -23.33 16.24
N ASP A 470 4.84 -23.14 15.05
CA ASP A 470 5.06 -24.20 14.07
C ASP A 470 6.45 -24.81 14.25
N ILE A 471 6.51 -26.15 14.31
CA ILE A 471 7.76 -26.91 14.47
C ILE A 471 8.58 -26.76 13.17
N GLN A 472 9.85 -26.43 13.34
CA GLN A 472 10.75 -26.15 12.24
C GLN A 472 11.33 -27.43 11.62
N GLN A 473 11.94 -27.32 10.43
CA GLN A 473 12.69 -28.38 9.75
C GLN A 473 11.86 -29.66 9.50
N ASN A 474 10.55 -29.52 9.22
CA ASN A 474 9.63 -30.64 9.03
C ASN A 474 9.56 -31.61 10.23
N GLY A 475 9.94 -31.14 11.44
CA GLY A 475 9.78 -31.88 12.66
C GLY A 475 8.31 -32.15 12.97
N LYS A 476 8.05 -33.28 13.67
CA LYS A 476 6.71 -33.64 14.12
C LYS A 476 6.74 -34.07 15.58
N LEU A 477 5.63 -33.89 16.26
CA LEU A 477 5.43 -34.40 17.59
C LEU A 477 5.26 -35.92 17.55
N ALA A 478 5.94 -36.61 18.47
CA ALA A 478 5.79 -38.06 18.59
C ALA A 478 4.64 -38.40 19.55
N ALA A 479 3.70 -39.23 19.11
CA ALA A 479 2.59 -39.70 19.94
C ALA A 479 3.07 -40.42 21.20
N GLY A 480 2.39 -40.22 22.30
CA GLY A 480 2.74 -40.78 23.61
C GLY A 480 3.94 -40.10 24.29
N THR A 481 4.53 -39.09 23.72
CA THR A 481 5.73 -38.42 24.23
C THR A 481 5.37 -37.18 25.06
N THR A 482 6.09 -36.99 26.17
CA THR A 482 6.01 -35.77 26.98
C THR A 482 7.30 -34.95 26.78
N TYR A 483 7.14 -33.76 26.28
CA TYR A 483 8.22 -32.80 26.05
C TYR A 483 8.27 -31.76 27.17
N LYS A 484 9.48 -31.36 27.58
CA LYS A 484 9.70 -30.12 28.32
C LYS A 484 9.72 -28.95 27.34
N VAL A 485 9.02 -27.86 27.66
CA VAL A 485 8.94 -26.69 26.79
C VAL A 485 9.61 -25.51 27.47
N ALA A 486 10.60 -24.91 26.80
CA ALA A 486 11.33 -23.76 27.29
C ALA A 486 11.45 -22.68 26.20
N PRO A 487 11.51 -21.38 26.55
CA PRO A 487 11.78 -20.33 25.57
C PRO A 487 13.19 -20.46 25.02
N VAL A 488 13.38 -20.16 23.74
CA VAL A 488 14.71 -19.97 23.16
C VAL A 488 15.11 -18.52 23.42
N GLY A 489 16.21 -18.31 24.13
CA GLY A 489 16.66 -16.98 24.56
C GLY A 489 15.94 -16.46 25.82
N ALA A 490 16.10 -15.16 26.12
CA ALA A 490 15.69 -14.54 27.38
C ALA A 490 14.34 -13.82 27.33
N TRP A 491 13.50 -14.09 26.33
CA TRP A 491 12.23 -13.38 26.14
C TRP A 491 11.13 -13.79 27.14
N ALA A 492 11.25 -14.99 27.70
CA ALA A 492 10.35 -15.46 28.75
C ALA A 492 11.16 -16.26 29.78
N ILE A 493 10.63 -16.33 31.00
CA ILE A 493 11.17 -17.19 32.06
C ILE A 493 10.77 -18.63 31.74
N PRO A 494 11.73 -19.59 31.72
CA PRO A 494 11.42 -20.99 31.61
C PRO A 494 10.67 -21.41 32.88
N SER A 495 9.42 -21.80 32.73
CA SER A 495 8.65 -22.49 33.77
C SER A 495 8.69 -23.99 33.52
N GLN A 496 8.22 -24.80 34.49
CA GLN A 496 8.15 -26.24 34.29
C GLN A 496 6.95 -26.62 33.39
N VAL A 497 6.93 -26.07 32.17
CA VAL A 497 5.90 -26.37 31.19
C VAL A 497 6.22 -27.67 30.49
N THR A 498 5.25 -28.59 30.49
CA THR A 498 5.33 -29.83 29.73
C THR A 498 4.20 -29.92 28.72
N LEU A 499 4.46 -30.59 27.60
CA LEU A 499 3.50 -30.90 26.55
C LEU A 499 3.41 -32.44 26.44
N THR A 500 2.27 -33.00 26.65
CA THR A 500 2.03 -34.44 26.43
C THR A 500 1.25 -34.63 25.13
N VAL A 501 1.82 -35.37 24.20
CA VAL A 501 1.19 -35.74 22.93
C VAL A 501 0.40 -37.01 23.15
N LYS A 502 -0.91 -36.96 22.97
CA LYS A 502 -1.81 -38.12 23.11
C LYS A 502 -1.72 -39.02 21.89
#